data_e1f65ec0184b0c3c802265804c777aab
#
_entry.id   e1f65ec0184b0c3c802265804c777aab
#
_cell.length_a   1.000
_cell.length_b   1.000
_cell.length_c   1.000
_cell.angle_alpha   90.00
_cell.angle_beta   90.00
_cell.angle_gamma   90.00
#
_symmetry.space_group_name_H-M   'P 1'
#
loop_
_entity.id
_entity.type
_entity.pdbx_description
1 polymer ?
#
loop_
_entity_poly.entity_id
_entity_poly.type
_entity_poly.pdbx_seq_one_letter_code
_entity_poly.pdbx_strand_id
1 'polypeptide(L)'
;MIIWTKNQRLPSDLYHKVTETIKLNHKDKEKYYTTYFVGAENEKQLSFFKSLSPFYDELIEDMTKDLGVYHKSKYTYTLWMQMSNSDTDSHLIHSHFQGFEQISWVHFINVPDQQCFYFYNSREEKIYPPMQKTGDMIAFPSWALHGVDEVKQKNFNRIIVAGNIWFNKFWTNGKECTLHIDDDEQSSHWKVINS
;
A
#
# COMPACT_ATOMS: atom_id res chain seq x y z
N MET A 1 11.13 -12.53 -0.99
CA MET A 1 10.92 -11.47 0.00
C MET A 1 9.42 -11.21 0.30
N ILE A 2 8.50 -11.69 -0.54
CA ILE A 2 7.05 -11.65 -0.27
C ILE A 2 6.75 -12.58 0.90
N ILE A 3 5.96 -12.10 1.88
CA ILE A 3 5.54 -12.86 3.05
C ILE A 3 4.07 -13.30 2.96
N TRP A 4 3.26 -12.65 2.12
CA TRP A 4 1.87 -13.00 1.92
C TRP A 4 1.39 -12.52 0.55
N THR A 5 0.42 -13.26 -0.04
CA THR A 5 -0.22 -12.87 -1.30
C THR A 5 -1.69 -13.29 -1.33
N LYS A 6 -2.52 -12.50 -1.99
CA LYS A 6 -3.90 -12.82 -2.28
C LYS A 6 -4.31 -12.22 -3.63
N ASN A 7 -5.15 -12.90 -4.37
CA ASN A 7 -5.80 -12.30 -5.54
C ASN A 7 -7.24 -11.96 -5.19
N GLN A 8 -7.55 -10.67 -5.14
CA GLN A 8 -8.87 -10.15 -4.83
C GLN A 8 -9.08 -8.85 -5.60
N ARG A 9 -9.95 -8.85 -6.60
CA ARG A 9 -10.25 -7.63 -7.34
C ARG A 9 -11.10 -6.68 -6.49
N LEU A 10 -10.87 -5.38 -6.66
CA LEU A 10 -11.80 -4.38 -6.12
C LEU A 10 -13.20 -4.61 -6.70
N PRO A 11 -14.25 -4.53 -5.88
CA PRO A 11 -15.62 -4.39 -6.36
C PRO A 11 -15.74 -3.24 -7.38
N SER A 12 -16.62 -3.39 -8.35
CA SER A 12 -16.74 -2.43 -9.47
C SER A 12 -17.04 -1.01 -9.02
N ASP A 13 -17.85 -0.84 -7.98
CA ASP A 13 -18.18 0.46 -7.40
C ASP A 13 -16.96 1.12 -6.74
N LEU A 14 -16.13 0.37 -6.02
CA LEU A 14 -14.87 0.86 -5.44
C LEU A 14 -13.83 1.15 -6.53
N TYR A 15 -13.75 0.32 -7.56
CA TYR A 15 -12.89 0.58 -8.72
C TYR A 15 -13.26 1.91 -9.40
N HIS A 16 -14.55 2.14 -9.62
CA HIS A 16 -15.03 3.42 -10.18
C HIS A 16 -14.67 4.60 -9.29
N LYS A 17 -14.88 4.50 -7.99
CA LYS A 17 -14.47 5.56 -7.05
C LYS A 17 -12.98 5.88 -7.11
N VAL A 18 -12.12 4.84 -7.17
CA VAL A 18 -10.67 5.03 -7.32
C VAL A 18 -10.35 5.78 -8.61
N THR A 19 -10.88 5.34 -9.73
CA THR A 19 -10.61 5.94 -11.03
C THR A 19 -11.16 7.36 -11.17
N GLU A 20 -12.34 7.64 -10.62
CA GLU A 20 -12.92 8.98 -10.58
C GLU A 20 -12.12 9.93 -9.70
N THR A 21 -11.67 9.46 -8.52
CA THR A 21 -10.84 10.28 -7.64
C THR A 21 -9.53 10.68 -8.34
N ILE A 22 -8.92 9.77 -9.08
CA ILE A 22 -7.74 10.07 -9.89
C ILE A 22 -8.08 11.12 -10.95
N LYS A 23 -9.14 10.93 -11.74
CA LYS A 23 -9.54 11.87 -12.81
C LYS A 23 -9.81 13.27 -12.29
N LEU A 24 -10.44 13.38 -11.11
CA LEU A 24 -10.81 14.68 -10.52
C LEU A 24 -9.60 15.43 -9.95
N ASN A 25 -8.57 14.72 -9.51
CA ASN A 25 -7.44 15.31 -8.81
C ASN A 25 -6.15 15.30 -9.64
N HIS A 26 -6.08 14.48 -10.69
CA HIS A 26 -4.97 14.46 -11.62
C HIS A 26 -5.08 15.65 -12.58
N LYS A 27 -4.11 16.54 -12.55
CA LYS A 27 -4.01 17.62 -13.54
C LYS A 27 -3.33 17.08 -14.80
N ASP A 28 -3.81 17.44 -15.99
CA ASP A 28 -3.34 16.93 -17.29
C ASP A 28 -1.82 17.02 -17.52
N LYS A 29 -1.12 17.81 -16.73
CA LYS A 29 0.34 17.98 -16.79
C LYS A 29 1.10 17.16 -15.75
N GLU A 30 0.41 16.50 -14.83
CA GLU A 30 1.04 15.70 -13.79
C GLU A 30 1.25 14.29 -14.31
N LYS A 31 2.50 13.86 -14.37
CA LYS A 31 2.89 12.50 -14.76
C LYS A 31 2.57 11.45 -13.69
N TYR A 32 2.29 11.91 -12.48
CA TYR A 32 2.19 11.10 -11.28
C TYR A 32 1.12 11.68 -10.35
N TYR A 33 0.27 10.82 -9.84
CA TYR A 33 -0.71 11.17 -8.83
C TYR A 33 -0.58 10.25 -7.62
N THR A 34 -0.56 10.81 -6.43
CA THR A 34 -0.57 10.05 -5.18
C THR A 34 -1.34 10.76 -4.09
N THR A 35 -2.04 10.00 -3.27
CA THR A 35 -2.66 10.49 -2.05
C THR A 35 -1.74 10.37 -0.83
N TYR A 36 -0.51 9.92 -1.01
CA TYR A 36 0.46 9.73 0.08
C TYR A 36 0.70 10.99 0.92
N PHE A 37 0.74 12.16 0.28
CA PHE A 37 1.02 13.45 0.92
C PHE A 37 -0.24 14.24 1.31
N VAL A 38 -1.41 13.61 1.22
CA VAL A 38 -2.66 14.32 1.48
C VAL A 38 -3.04 14.17 2.94
N GLY A 39 -3.13 15.32 3.62
CA GLY A 39 -3.49 15.39 5.03
C GLY A 39 -4.94 15.06 5.33
N ALA A 40 -5.21 14.78 6.59
CA ALA A 40 -6.54 14.43 7.11
C ALA A 40 -7.58 15.57 6.99
N GLU A 41 -7.14 16.79 6.73
CA GLU A 41 -7.99 17.98 6.56
C GLU A 41 -8.76 18.01 5.24
N ASN A 42 -8.43 17.13 4.28
CA ASN A 42 -9.15 17.06 3.02
C ASN A 42 -10.39 16.14 3.13
N GLU A 43 -11.54 16.73 3.46
CA GLU A 43 -12.80 16.00 3.68
C GLU A 43 -13.23 15.11 2.50
N LYS A 44 -12.98 15.52 1.24
CA LYS A 44 -13.34 14.71 0.07
C LYS A 44 -12.50 13.43 0.00
N GLN A 45 -11.24 13.54 0.32
CA GLN A 45 -10.34 12.39 0.36
C GLN A 45 -10.62 11.52 1.59
N LEU A 46 -10.94 12.10 2.74
CA LEU A 46 -11.43 11.37 3.91
C LEU A 46 -12.64 10.50 3.58
N SER A 47 -13.62 11.05 2.89
CA SER A 47 -14.81 10.30 2.44
C SER A 47 -14.44 9.14 1.51
N PHE A 48 -13.49 9.35 0.60
CA PHE A 48 -13.01 8.32 -0.30
C PHE A 48 -12.34 7.17 0.47
N PHE A 49 -11.41 7.48 1.38
CA PHE A 49 -10.74 6.47 2.20
C PHE A 49 -11.70 5.70 3.09
N LYS A 50 -12.67 6.36 3.72
CA LYS A 50 -13.74 5.70 4.49
C LYS A 50 -14.55 4.72 3.65
N SER A 51 -14.65 4.94 2.34
CA SER A 51 -15.34 4.00 1.46
C SER A 51 -14.49 2.77 1.08
N LEU A 52 -13.17 2.89 1.10
CA LEU A 52 -12.24 1.79 0.81
C LEU A 52 -11.92 0.95 2.05
N SER A 53 -11.92 1.56 3.24
CA SER A 53 -11.46 0.89 4.46
C SER A 53 -12.17 -0.43 4.74
N PRO A 54 -13.51 -0.60 4.62
CA PRO A 54 -14.14 -1.89 4.90
C PRO A 54 -13.57 -3.05 4.06
N PHE A 55 -13.25 -2.79 2.79
CA PHE A 55 -12.65 -3.79 1.91
C PHE A 55 -11.22 -4.13 2.34
N TYR A 56 -10.42 -3.13 2.70
CA TYR A 56 -9.05 -3.36 3.15
C TYR A 56 -8.97 -3.88 4.58
N ASP A 57 -9.92 -3.56 5.45
CA ASP A 57 -10.03 -4.15 6.78
C ASP A 57 -10.12 -5.69 6.69
N GLU A 58 -10.98 -6.21 5.82
CA GLU A 58 -11.11 -7.66 5.60
C GLU A 58 -9.82 -8.28 5.05
N LEU A 59 -9.18 -7.64 4.07
CA LEU A 59 -7.94 -8.15 3.47
C LEU A 59 -6.75 -8.13 4.44
N ILE A 60 -6.64 -7.08 5.24
CA ILE A 60 -5.58 -6.95 6.24
C ILE A 60 -5.83 -7.94 7.39
N GLU A 61 -7.08 -8.13 7.80
CA GLU A 61 -7.43 -9.13 8.81
C GLU A 61 -7.09 -10.55 8.33
N ASP A 62 -7.42 -10.90 7.09
CA ASP A 62 -7.05 -12.19 6.49
C ASP A 62 -5.53 -12.35 6.44
N MET A 63 -4.81 -11.32 6.00
CA MET A 63 -3.34 -11.35 5.97
C MET A 63 -2.76 -11.57 7.37
N THR A 64 -3.23 -10.86 8.39
CA THR A 64 -2.71 -11.00 9.75
C THR A 64 -3.00 -12.39 10.33
N LYS A 65 -4.17 -12.98 10.02
CA LYS A 65 -4.51 -14.36 10.40
C LYS A 65 -3.57 -15.37 9.72
N ASP A 66 -3.39 -15.25 8.42
CA ASP A 66 -2.53 -16.15 7.62
C ASP A 66 -1.06 -16.09 8.06
N LEU A 67 -0.59 -14.91 8.45
CA LEU A 67 0.75 -14.70 9.00
C LEU A 67 0.90 -15.16 10.46
N GLY A 68 -0.17 -15.66 11.07
CA GLY A 68 -0.14 -16.16 12.45
C GLY A 68 -0.04 -15.06 13.51
N VAL A 69 -0.48 -13.85 13.19
CA VAL A 69 -0.54 -12.77 14.17
C VAL A 69 -1.52 -13.14 15.27
N TYR A 70 -1.07 -13.03 16.53
CA TYR A 70 -1.89 -13.41 17.66
C TYR A 70 -3.16 -12.52 17.75
N HIS A 71 -4.33 -13.13 17.92
CA HIS A 71 -5.64 -12.49 17.84
C HIS A 71 -5.88 -11.32 18.83
N LYS A 72 -5.08 -11.21 19.89
CA LYS A 72 -5.11 -10.06 20.82
C LYS A 72 -4.15 -8.94 20.41
N SER A 73 -3.36 -9.13 19.37
CA SER A 73 -2.50 -8.07 18.85
C SER A 73 -3.35 -6.97 18.25
N LYS A 74 -2.92 -5.74 18.45
CA LYS A 74 -3.56 -4.57 17.83
C LYS A 74 -2.60 -3.98 16.82
N TYR A 75 -3.15 -3.59 15.70
CA TYR A 75 -2.37 -2.97 14.64
C TYR A 75 -3.09 -1.74 14.09
N THR A 76 -2.32 -0.87 13.52
CA THR A 76 -2.77 0.25 12.71
C THR A 76 -2.22 0.06 11.32
N TYR A 77 -2.97 0.47 10.30
CA TYR A 77 -2.44 0.50 8.95
C TYR A 77 -2.74 1.83 8.27
N THR A 78 -1.89 2.18 7.32
CA THR A 78 -2.14 3.28 6.38
C THR A 78 -2.50 2.71 5.04
N LEU A 79 -3.19 3.51 4.24
CA LEU A 79 -3.38 3.24 2.82
C LEU A 79 -3.27 4.54 2.02
N TRP A 80 -2.74 4.42 0.84
CA TRP A 80 -2.72 5.48 -0.16
C TRP A 80 -2.91 4.90 -1.55
N MET A 81 -3.36 5.74 -2.44
CA MET A 81 -3.50 5.41 -3.85
C MET A 81 -2.41 6.10 -4.66
N GLN A 82 -1.97 5.42 -5.70
CA GLN A 82 -0.97 5.95 -6.61
C GLN A 82 -1.33 5.61 -8.06
N MET A 83 -1.18 6.58 -8.94
CA MET A 83 -1.28 6.40 -10.38
C MET A 83 0.01 6.87 -11.04
N SER A 84 0.48 6.09 -11.99
CA SER A 84 1.60 6.42 -12.88
C SER A 84 1.27 6.03 -14.30
N ASN A 85 1.80 6.76 -15.28
CA ASN A 85 1.60 6.52 -16.70
C ASN A 85 2.94 6.41 -17.44
N SER A 86 2.92 6.31 -18.76
CA SER A 86 4.13 6.20 -19.60
C SER A 86 5.05 7.41 -19.57
N ASP A 87 4.59 8.53 -19.02
CA ASP A 87 5.41 9.75 -18.88
C ASP A 87 5.98 9.92 -17.47
N THR A 88 5.64 8.98 -16.57
CA THR A 88 6.16 8.96 -15.21
C THR A 88 7.52 8.28 -15.20
N ASP A 89 8.51 8.98 -14.66
CA ASP A 89 9.83 8.40 -14.41
C ASP A 89 9.73 7.22 -13.43
N SER A 90 10.76 6.37 -13.42
CA SER A 90 10.86 5.27 -12.44
C SER A 90 10.76 5.80 -11.01
N HIS A 91 10.05 5.09 -10.16
CA HIS A 91 10.04 5.42 -8.74
C HIS A 91 11.33 4.92 -8.11
N LEU A 92 12.08 5.84 -7.49
CA LEU A 92 13.37 5.54 -6.87
C LEU A 92 13.27 4.41 -5.85
N ILE A 93 14.38 3.69 -5.71
CA ILE A 93 14.52 2.62 -4.72
C ILE A 93 14.38 3.22 -3.32
N HIS A 94 13.52 2.62 -2.53
CA HIS A 94 13.27 3.02 -1.15
C HIS A 94 12.81 1.85 -0.29
N SER A 95 12.71 2.07 1.00
CA SER A 95 12.03 1.20 1.97
C SER A 95 11.09 2.05 2.82
N HIS A 96 10.17 1.40 3.50
CA HIS A 96 9.23 2.06 4.42
C HIS A 96 9.64 1.91 5.88
N PHE A 97 10.80 1.35 6.16
CA PHE A 97 11.30 1.17 7.52
C PHE A 97 11.84 2.49 8.08
N GLN A 98 10.92 3.34 8.53
CA GLN A 98 11.25 4.63 9.17
C GLN A 98 11.05 4.60 10.69
N GLY A 99 10.88 3.39 11.27
CA GLY A 99 10.84 3.18 12.71
C GLY A 99 9.76 2.25 13.22
N PHE A 100 8.56 2.29 12.70
CA PHE A 100 7.41 1.57 13.27
C PHE A 100 6.77 0.56 12.32
N GLU A 101 6.88 0.77 11.02
CA GLU A 101 6.27 -0.08 10.03
C GLU A 101 6.97 -1.43 9.98
N GLN A 102 6.23 -2.51 10.17
CA GLN A 102 6.73 -3.87 10.08
C GLN A 102 6.41 -4.53 8.74
N ILE A 103 5.22 -4.25 8.20
CA ILE A 103 4.74 -4.85 6.95
C ILE A 103 4.33 -3.73 6.00
N SER A 104 4.82 -3.80 4.76
CA SER A 104 4.33 -3.01 3.64
C SER A 104 3.55 -3.89 2.69
N TRP A 105 2.57 -3.32 2.01
CA TRP A 105 1.75 -4.06 1.05
C TRP A 105 1.39 -3.21 -0.16
N VAL A 106 1.15 -3.88 -1.28
CA VAL A 106 0.72 -3.29 -2.55
C VAL A 106 -0.39 -4.13 -3.14
N HIS A 107 -1.51 -3.50 -3.49
CA HIS A 107 -2.62 -4.08 -4.23
C HIS A 107 -2.63 -3.50 -5.65
N PHE A 108 -2.50 -4.35 -6.64
CA PHE A 108 -2.43 -4.01 -8.05
C PHE A 108 -3.83 -3.85 -8.64
N ILE A 109 -4.30 -2.62 -8.82
CA ILE A 109 -5.68 -2.29 -9.22
C ILE A 109 -5.85 -2.29 -10.74
N ASN A 110 -4.92 -1.64 -11.43
CA ASN A 110 -4.85 -1.60 -12.89
C ASN A 110 -3.38 -1.60 -13.28
N VAL A 111 -2.91 -2.66 -13.88
CA VAL A 111 -1.49 -2.85 -14.19
C VAL A 111 -1.28 -3.26 -15.64
N PRO A 112 -0.19 -2.81 -16.28
CA PRO A 112 0.16 -3.26 -17.62
C PRO A 112 0.59 -4.73 -17.61
N ASP A 113 0.69 -5.34 -18.78
CA ASP A 113 1.24 -6.70 -18.92
C ASP A 113 2.71 -6.80 -18.49
N GLN A 114 3.41 -5.68 -18.52
CA GLN A 114 4.77 -5.55 -18.06
C GLN A 114 4.84 -5.57 -16.53
N GLN A 115 5.77 -6.35 -15.97
CA GLN A 115 6.10 -6.25 -14.55
C GLN A 115 6.90 -4.95 -14.30
N CYS A 116 6.38 -4.09 -13.43
CA CYS A 116 7.02 -2.83 -13.09
C CYS A 116 7.60 -2.81 -11.67
N PHE A 117 6.91 -3.44 -10.72
CA PHE A 117 7.35 -3.47 -9.32
C PHE A 117 8.46 -4.50 -9.13
N TYR A 118 9.52 -4.14 -8.42
CA TYR A 118 10.65 -5.01 -8.15
C TYR A 118 11.22 -4.79 -6.75
N PHE A 119 11.87 -5.84 -6.23
CA PHE A 119 12.72 -5.76 -5.06
C PHE A 119 14.19 -5.70 -5.49
N TYR A 120 15.04 -5.09 -4.64
CA TYR A 120 16.48 -5.21 -4.76
C TYR A 120 17.00 -6.31 -3.84
N ASN A 121 17.87 -7.17 -4.37
CA ASN A 121 18.59 -8.14 -3.55
C ASN A 121 19.93 -7.57 -3.06
N SER A 122 20.67 -8.36 -2.28
CA SER A 122 21.99 -7.97 -1.76
C SER A 122 23.09 -7.79 -2.84
N ARG A 123 22.80 -8.14 -4.10
CA ARG A 123 23.69 -7.94 -5.25
C ARG A 123 23.27 -6.75 -6.10
N GLU A 124 22.33 -5.95 -5.61
CA GLU A 124 21.77 -4.82 -6.35
C GLU A 124 21.05 -5.21 -7.65
N GLU A 125 20.54 -6.45 -7.71
CA GLU A 125 19.77 -6.93 -8.85
C GLU A 125 18.27 -6.74 -8.61
N LYS A 126 17.53 -6.37 -9.66
CA LYS A 126 16.07 -6.26 -9.65
C LYS A 126 15.43 -7.64 -9.70
N ILE A 127 14.61 -7.96 -8.72
CA ILE A 127 13.82 -9.18 -8.65
C ILE A 127 12.35 -8.83 -8.78
N TYR A 128 11.75 -9.19 -9.91
CA TYR A 128 10.33 -8.93 -10.18
C TYR A 128 9.48 -10.07 -9.61
N PRO A 129 8.60 -9.81 -8.63
CA PRO A 129 7.66 -10.82 -8.17
C PRO A 129 6.66 -11.17 -9.28
N PRO A 130 6.29 -12.45 -9.44
CA PRO A 130 5.35 -12.87 -10.50
C PRO A 130 3.91 -12.40 -10.25
N MET A 131 3.56 -12.07 -8.99
CA MET A 131 2.23 -11.64 -8.58
C MET A 131 2.08 -10.12 -8.75
N GLN A 132 1.86 -9.68 -9.99
CA GLN A 132 1.64 -8.28 -10.34
C GLN A 132 0.50 -8.10 -11.33
N LYS A 133 -0.47 -9.03 -11.35
CA LYS A 133 -1.68 -8.90 -12.18
C LYS A 133 -2.74 -8.08 -11.46
N THR A 134 -3.65 -7.52 -12.22
CA THR A 134 -4.82 -6.82 -11.63
C THR A 134 -5.56 -7.74 -10.65
N GLY A 135 -5.73 -7.24 -9.43
CA GLY A 135 -6.31 -7.97 -8.31
C GLY A 135 -5.29 -8.64 -7.40
N ASP A 136 -4.01 -8.77 -7.81
CA ASP A 136 -3.00 -9.31 -6.91
C ASP A 136 -2.69 -8.30 -5.80
N MET A 137 -2.61 -8.80 -4.59
CA MET A 137 -2.09 -8.07 -3.43
C MET A 137 -0.90 -8.84 -2.88
N ILE A 138 0.19 -8.14 -2.63
CA ILE A 138 1.41 -8.69 -2.02
C ILE A 138 1.74 -7.95 -0.74
N ALA A 139 2.25 -8.66 0.25
CA ALA A 139 2.83 -8.06 1.44
C ALA A 139 4.29 -8.49 1.62
N PHE A 140 5.09 -7.60 2.17
CA PHE A 140 6.53 -7.79 2.35
C PHE A 140 7.02 -7.00 3.57
N PRO A 141 8.19 -7.35 4.14
CA PRO A 141 8.75 -6.59 5.25
C PRO A 141 9.05 -5.15 4.85
N SER A 142 8.73 -4.19 5.69
CA SER A 142 8.88 -2.76 5.39
C SER A 142 10.33 -2.33 5.14
N TRP A 143 11.30 -3.10 5.63
CA TRP A 143 12.73 -2.87 5.35
C TRP A 143 13.17 -3.34 3.95
N ALA A 144 12.32 -4.06 3.20
CA ALA A 144 12.67 -4.55 1.87
C ALA A 144 12.82 -3.39 0.88
N LEU A 145 14.02 -3.24 0.32
CA LEU A 145 14.27 -2.27 -0.73
C LEU A 145 13.49 -2.63 -1.98
N HIS A 146 12.73 -1.70 -2.50
CA HIS A 146 11.89 -1.89 -3.68
C HIS A 146 11.77 -0.60 -4.51
N GLY A 147 11.30 -0.77 -5.72
CA GLY A 147 11.09 0.33 -6.64
C GLY A 147 10.11 -0.04 -7.75
N VAL A 148 9.86 0.89 -8.63
CA VAL A 148 8.96 0.72 -9.78
C VAL A 148 9.62 1.25 -11.05
N ASP A 149 9.67 0.43 -12.09
CA ASP A 149 10.10 0.85 -13.42
C ASP A 149 9.02 1.67 -14.12
N GLU A 150 9.46 2.41 -15.13
CA GLU A 150 8.57 3.15 -16.02
C GLU A 150 7.52 2.24 -16.68
N VAL A 151 6.31 2.76 -16.84
CA VAL A 151 5.26 2.11 -17.62
C VAL A 151 5.55 2.32 -19.11
N LYS A 152 5.92 1.27 -19.83
CA LYS A 152 6.22 1.35 -21.27
C LYS A 152 4.99 1.43 -22.16
N GLN A 153 3.85 0.94 -21.67
CA GLN A 153 2.60 0.93 -22.41
C GLN A 153 2.05 2.35 -22.54
N LYS A 154 2.00 2.89 -23.74
CA LYS A 154 1.45 4.23 -24.02
C LYS A 154 -0.03 4.31 -23.69
N ASN A 155 -0.47 5.46 -23.20
CA ASN A 155 -1.86 5.74 -22.83
C ASN A 155 -2.43 4.78 -21.76
N PHE A 156 -1.56 4.21 -20.93
CA PHE A 156 -1.96 3.31 -19.86
C PHE A 156 -1.68 3.96 -18.50
N ASN A 157 -2.65 3.92 -17.63
CA ASN A 157 -2.52 4.38 -16.24
C ASN A 157 -2.39 3.16 -15.32
N ARG A 158 -1.20 2.95 -14.79
CA ARG A 158 -0.96 1.98 -13.73
C ARG A 158 -1.51 2.55 -12.42
N ILE A 159 -2.40 1.81 -11.78
CA ILE A 159 -3.03 2.20 -10.53
C ILE A 159 -2.76 1.13 -9.48
N ILE A 160 -2.31 1.56 -8.31
CA ILE A 160 -2.18 0.73 -7.13
C ILE A 160 -2.86 1.39 -5.93
N VAL A 161 -3.20 0.56 -4.96
CA VAL A 161 -3.40 0.98 -3.56
C VAL A 161 -2.30 0.31 -2.75
N ALA A 162 -1.65 1.06 -1.89
CA ALA A 162 -0.56 0.55 -1.06
C ALA A 162 -0.71 1.03 0.37
N GLY A 163 0.04 0.44 1.28
CA GLY A 163 0.02 0.82 2.67
C GLY A 163 1.08 0.14 3.51
N ASN A 164 1.13 0.56 4.76
CA ASN A 164 2.00 0.01 5.77
C ASN A 164 1.18 -0.42 6.98
N ILE A 165 1.66 -1.43 7.70
CA ILE A 165 1.08 -1.93 8.94
C ILE A 165 2.13 -1.85 10.03
N TRP A 166 1.72 -1.41 11.21
CA TRP A 166 2.50 -1.53 12.43
C TRP A 166 1.65 -2.05 13.57
N PHE A 167 2.27 -2.89 14.41
CA PHE A 167 1.62 -3.48 15.55
C PHE A 167 1.84 -2.61 16.78
N ASN A 168 0.79 -1.99 17.28
CA ASN A 168 0.83 -1.18 18.50
C ASN A 168 0.93 -2.05 19.75
N LYS A 169 0.37 -3.26 19.66
CA LYS A 169 0.30 -4.22 20.74
C LYS A 169 0.54 -5.62 20.20
N PHE A 170 1.52 -6.30 20.74
CA PHE A 170 1.87 -7.66 20.34
C PHE A 170 2.24 -8.50 21.56
N TRP A 171 2.25 -9.82 21.36
CA TRP A 171 2.58 -10.77 22.40
C TRP A 171 3.87 -11.50 22.09
N THR A 172 4.77 -11.55 23.05
CA THR A 172 6.00 -12.33 22.95
C THR A 172 6.28 -13.03 24.29
N ASN A 173 6.64 -14.31 24.24
CA ASN A 173 6.92 -15.12 25.43
C ASN A 173 5.82 -15.07 26.48
N GLY A 174 4.54 -15.06 26.05
CA GLY A 174 3.40 -15.01 26.95
C GLY A 174 3.16 -13.64 27.63
N LYS A 175 3.91 -12.62 27.24
CA LYS A 175 3.77 -11.25 27.76
C LYS A 175 3.28 -10.30 26.68
N GLU A 176 2.43 -9.38 27.07
CA GLU A 176 2.02 -8.27 26.25
C GLU A 176 3.15 -7.24 26.15
N CYS A 177 3.48 -6.83 24.94
CA CYS A 177 4.40 -5.74 24.64
C CYS A 177 3.61 -4.65 23.91
N THR A 178 3.75 -3.42 24.34
CA THR A 178 3.16 -2.25 23.69
C THR A 178 4.28 -1.40 23.11
N LEU A 179 4.18 -1.07 21.82
CA LEU A 179 5.00 -0.03 21.22
C LEU A 179 4.30 1.30 21.52
N HIS A 180 4.92 2.15 22.32
CA HIS A 180 4.52 3.55 22.46
C HIS A 180 4.98 4.28 21.21
N ILE A 181 4.05 4.57 20.33
CA ILE A 181 4.28 5.47 19.21
C ILE A 181 3.85 6.83 19.71
N ASP A 182 4.79 7.76 19.82
CA ASP A 182 4.46 9.15 20.13
C ASP A 182 3.57 9.67 18.99
N ASP A 183 2.34 10.02 19.32
CA ASP A 183 1.34 10.52 18.36
C ASP A 183 1.71 11.90 17.77
N ASP A 184 2.81 12.50 18.21
CA ASP A 184 3.23 13.86 17.84
C ASP A 184 3.84 13.95 16.43
N GLU A 185 4.23 12.86 15.80
CA GLU A 185 4.51 12.91 14.38
C GLU A 185 3.18 12.80 13.62
N GLN A 186 2.66 13.94 13.23
CA GLN A 186 1.57 14.08 12.25
C GLN A 186 1.95 13.35 10.97
N SER A 187 1.76 12.03 10.98
CA SER A 187 1.85 11.28 9.74
C SER A 187 0.73 11.78 8.84
N SER A 188 1.10 12.34 7.71
CA SER A 188 0.21 12.80 6.63
C SER A 188 -0.64 11.68 6.02
N HIS A 189 -0.64 10.49 6.62
CA HIS A 189 -1.26 9.28 6.08
C HIS A 189 -2.55 8.97 6.82
N TRP A 190 -3.53 8.46 6.08
CA TRP A 190 -4.77 7.94 6.64
C TRP A 190 -4.48 6.73 7.50
N LYS A 191 -4.75 6.85 8.79
CA LYS A 191 -4.63 5.77 9.75
C LYS A 191 -6.00 5.11 9.94
N VAL A 192 -6.09 3.81 9.72
CA VAL A 192 -7.20 3.00 10.17
C VAL A 192 -6.74 2.24 11.41
N ILE A 193 -7.39 2.48 12.54
CA ILE A 193 -7.09 1.79 13.80
C ILE A 193 -8.10 0.68 13.94
N ASN A 194 -7.64 -0.55 13.96
CA ASN A 194 -8.47 -1.69 14.28
C ASN A 194 -8.60 -1.76 15.81
N SER A 195 -9.81 -1.52 16.31
CA SER A 195 -10.12 -1.45 17.75
C SER A 195 -10.44 -2.82 18.35
#